data_617b7563b2e3d852113ae90321110d55
#
_entry.id   617b7563b2e3d852113ae90321110d55
#
_cell.length_a   1.000
_cell.length_b   1.000
_cell.length_c   1.000
_cell.angle_alpha   90.00
_cell.angle_beta   90.00
_cell.angle_gamma   90.00
#
_symmetry.space_group_name_H-M   'P 1'
#
loop_
_entity.id
_entity.type
_entity.pdbx_description
1 polymer ?
#
loop_
_entity_poly.entity_id
_entity_poly.type
_entity_poly.pdbx_seq_one_letter_code
_entity_poly.pdbx_strand_id
1 'polypeptide(L)'
;MDILQQQDKEYIAGTYARFPLTIEGGKGSVVWDDAGKIYTDLSSGIAVNTFGIADDEWIKAITEQAGKIQHMSNLYYTEPCVKLAQMLCDRMGMKKVFFSNSGAEANECAIKAARKYAAEKHGADCYNIVTLKNSFHGRTITTLAATGQDVFHKDFLPLTEGFIYVEPNDIEKIEKVLFENRCAAVMLEVVQGEGGVMPLDKDYLQSLERICRERDILLICDEVQTGNGRSGKLYSYMNYGIFPDIVSTAKGLAGGLPLGATLFSEKTKDVLTPGSHGSTFGGNPICCAGAINILSRLDEKTLAGVRKRSEYIFSELSGAPGIKEVSGLGLMIGIKTEKDASEVINTCIKKGVLVIKAKDKVRLLPALNIPMELLEQAVGVIKEVCADKEA
;
A
#
# COMPACT_ATOMS: atom_id res chain seq x y z
N MET A 1 -9.84 -29.11 -13.39
CA MET A 1 -8.83 -28.01 -13.33
C MET A 1 -8.75 -27.48 -14.74
N ASP A 2 -8.94 -26.19 -14.90
CA ASP A 2 -8.85 -25.50 -16.19
C ASP A 2 -7.43 -25.64 -16.77
N ILE A 3 -7.30 -25.66 -18.11
CA ILE A 3 -6.03 -25.78 -18.83
C ILE A 3 -5.06 -24.65 -18.39
N LEU A 4 -5.59 -23.43 -18.24
CA LEU A 4 -4.79 -22.28 -17.80
C LEU A 4 -4.20 -22.49 -16.39
N GLN A 5 -4.98 -23.06 -15.47
CA GLN A 5 -4.51 -23.38 -14.12
C GLN A 5 -3.45 -24.52 -14.10
N GLN A 6 -3.49 -25.43 -15.07
CA GLN A 6 -2.45 -26.46 -15.25
C GLN A 6 -1.15 -25.82 -15.77
N GLN A 7 -1.27 -24.96 -16.79
CA GLN A 7 -0.13 -24.22 -17.35
C GLN A 7 0.51 -23.28 -16.33
N ASP A 8 -0.30 -22.59 -15.48
CA ASP A 8 0.23 -21.77 -14.38
C ASP A 8 1.13 -22.60 -13.45
N LYS A 9 0.70 -23.81 -13.08
CA LYS A 9 1.50 -24.69 -12.21
C LYS A 9 2.76 -25.22 -12.86
N GLU A 10 2.76 -25.37 -14.17
CA GLU A 10 3.89 -25.89 -14.93
C GLU A 10 4.94 -24.80 -15.21
N TYR A 11 4.51 -23.58 -15.55
CA TYR A 11 5.42 -22.55 -16.06
C TYR A 11 5.67 -21.38 -15.13
N ILE A 12 4.86 -21.19 -14.07
CA ILE A 12 5.02 -20.08 -13.12
C ILE A 12 5.50 -20.63 -11.77
N ALA A 13 6.55 -19.99 -11.21
CA ALA A 13 7.05 -20.36 -9.90
C ALA A 13 5.93 -20.33 -8.84
N GLY A 14 5.79 -21.41 -8.07
CA GLY A 14 4.69 -21.64 -7.12
C GLY A 14 4.74 -20.78 -5.87
N THR A 15 4.95 -19.46 -6.02
CA THR A 15 5.03 -18.49 -4.91
C THR A 15 3.68 -17.98 -4.43
N TYR A 16 2.60 -18.27 -5.17
CA TYR A 16 1.26 -17.78 -4.87
C TYR A 16 0.25 -18.93 -4.67
N ALA A 17 -0.50 -18.89 -3.57
CA ALA A 17 -1.69 -19.73 -3.38
C ALA A 17 -2.89 -19.05 -4.05
N ARG A 18 -3.13 -19.37 -5.34
CA ARG A 18 -4.22 -18.76 -6.10
C ARG A 18 -5.58 -19.37 -5.72
N PHE A 19 -6.61 -18.55 -5.72
CA PHE A 19 -7.97 -19.07 -5.71
C PHE A 19 -8.24 -19.82 -7.03
N PRO A 20 -9.06 -20.91 -7.01
CA PRO A 20 -9.36 -21.68 -8.21
C PRO A 20 -10.39 -20.94 -9.10
N LEU A 21 -10.03 -19.75 -9.54
CA LEU A 21 -10.88 -18.83 -10.30
C LEU A 21 -10.03 -18.18 -11.39
N THR A 22 -10.48 -18.32 -12.64
CA THR A 22 -9.87 -17.71 -13.81
C THR A 22 -10.63 -16.45 -14.17
N ILE A 23 -10.06 -15.27 -13.97
CA ILE A 23 -10.67 -13.99 -14.34
C ILE A 23 -10.35 -13.68 -15.79
N GLU A 24 -11.38 -13.49 -16.62
CA GLU A 24 -11.27 -13.16 -18.03
C GLU A 24 -11.29 -11.64 -18.28
N GLY A 25 -12.09 -10.91 -17.50
CA GLY A 25 -12.22 -9.46 -17.67
C GLY A 25 -12.99 -8.78 -16.55
N GLY A 26 -13.21 -7.47 -16.73
CA GLY A 26 -13.95 -6.67 -15.75
C GLY A 26 -14.19 -5.23 -16.20
N LYS A 27 -15.05 -4.55 -15.47
CA LYS A 27 -15.32 -3.10 -15.62
C LYS A 27 -15.67 -2.48 -14.27
N GLY A 28 -14.96 -1.43 -13.88
CA GLY A 28 -15.17 -0.79 -12.57
C GLY A 28 -14.92 -1.75 -11.42
N SER A 29 -15.92 -1.98 -10.56
CA SER A 29 -15.84 -2.91 -9.42
C SER A 29 -16.43 -4.29 -9.72
N VAL A 30 -16.59 -4.64 -10.98
CA VAL A 30 -17.15 -5.93 -11.43
C VAL A 30 -16.12 -6.65 -12.27
N VAL A 31 -15.95 -7.96 -12.02
CA VAL A 31 -15.14 -8.86 -12.84
C VAL A 31 -15.97 -10.09 -13.20
N TRP A 32 -15.55 -10.81 -14.25
CA TRP A 32 -16.17 -12.07 -14.65
C TRP A 32 -15.11 -13.13 -14.92
N ASP A 33 -15.50 -14.37 -14.67
CA ASP A 33 -14.66 -15.53 -14.96
C ASP A 33 -14.89 -16.07 -16.39
N ASP A 34 -14.14 -17.11 -16.75
CA ASP A 34 -14.20 -17.80 -18.04
C ASP A 34 -15.53 -18.52 -18.31
N ALA A 35 -16.37 -18.73 -17.28
CA ALA A 35 -17.73 -19.24 -17.39
C ALA A 35 -18.79 -18.11 -17.51
N GLY A 36 -18.36 -16.85 -17.46
CA GLY A 36 -19.24 -15.68 -17.50
C GLY A 36 -19.92 -15.35 -16.17
N LYS A 37 -19.53 -16.00 -15.06
CA LYS A 37 -20.04 -15.65 -13.73
C LYS A 37 -19.47 -14.31 -13.28
N ILE A 38 -20.34 -13.47 -12.75
CA ILE A 38 -20.04 -12.10 -12.33
C ILE A 38 -19.69 -12.05 -10.85
N TYR A 39 -18.69 -11.22 -10.50
CA TYR A 39 -18.24 -11.00 -9.13
C TYR A 39 -18.09 -9.51 -8.85
N THR A 40 -18.48 -9.07 -7.64
CA THR A 40 -18.10 -7.75 -7.11
C THR A 40 -16.71 -7.84 -6.50
N ASP A 41 -15.77 -7.05 -7.03
CA ASP A 41 -14.37 -7.02 -6.55
C ASP A 41 -14.21 -6.02 -5.41
N LEU A 42 -14.03 -6.54 -4.20
CA LEU A 42 -13.64 -5.77 -3.03
C LEU A 42 -12.14 -5.91 -2.69
N SER A 43 -11.32 -6.35 -3.63
CA SER A 43 -9.86 -6.48 -3.47
C SER A 43 -9.06 -5.44 -4.25
N SER A 44 -9.57 -5.02 -5.41
CA SER A 44 -8.93 -4.08 -6.36
C SER A 44 -7.48 -4.42 -6.68
N GLY A 45 -7.15 -5.73 -6.78
CA GLY A 45 -5.76 -6.16 -6.99
C GLY A 45 -4.83 -5.80 -5.82
N ILE A 46 -5.32 -5.86 -4.59
CA ILE A 46 -4.66 -5.44 -3.34
C ILE A 46 -4.41 -3.92 -3.32
N ALA A 47 -5.50 -3.15 -3.44
CA ALA A 47 -5.53 -1.67 -3.45
C ALA A 47 -4.77 -1.04 -4.62
N VAL A 48 -4.71 -1.70 -5.78
CA VAL A 48 -3.99 -1.23 -6.98
C VAL A 48 -4.91 -0.51 -7.96
N ASN A 49 -6.09 -1.09 -8.25
CA ASN A 49 -7.05 -0.52 -9.21
C ASN A 49 -7.86 0.60 -8.55
N THR A 50 -7.30 1.80 -8.47
CA THR A 50 -7.82 2.93 -7.69
C THR A 50 -9.25 3.30 -8.09
N PHE A 51 -9.55 3.37 -9.40
CA PHE A 51 -10.88 3.64 -9.94
C PHE A 51 -11.53 2.40 -10.58
N GLY A 52 -11.05 1.20 -10.22
CA GLY A 52 -11.57 -0.08 -10.70
C GLY A 52 -10.93 -0.56 -12.00
N ILE A 53 -11.47 -1.67 -12.49
CA ILE A 53 -10.98 -2.36 -13.70
C ILE A 53 -11.37 -1.59 -14.94
N ALA A 54 -10.47 -1.51 -15.92
CA ALA A 54 -10.70 -0.96 -17.26
C ALA A 54 -11.35 0.44 -17.24
N ASP A 55 -10.88 1.34 -16.38
CA ASP A 55 -11.34 2.73 -16.31
C ASP A 55 -11.04 3.48 -17.61
N ASP A 56 -12.07 4.07 -18.23
CA ASP A 56 -11.98 4.64 -19.58
C ASP A 56 -11.04 5.83 -19.67
N GLU A 57 -11.05 6.71 -18.66
CA GLU A 57 -10.17 7.88 -18.63
C GLU A 57 -8.72 7.49 -18.47
N TRP A 58 -8.45 6.49 -17.62
CA TRP A 58 -7.12 5.95 -17.41
C TRP A 58 -6.61 5.23 -18.67
N ILE A 59 -7.43 4.37 -19.31
CA ILE A 59 -7.09 3.71 -20.58
C ILE A 59 -6.73 4.74 -21.64
N LYS A 60 -7.54 5.78 -21.79
CA LYS A 60 -7.27 6.88 -22.73
C LYS A 60 -5.91 7.51 -22.47
N ALA A 61 -5.61 7.88 -21.23
CA ALA A 61 -4.35 8.54 -20.86
C ALA A 61 -3.12 7.68 -21.18
N ILE A 62 -3.15 6.39 -20.85
CA ILE A 62 -2.02 5.48 -21.11
C ILE A 62 -1.86 5.18 -22.60
N THR A 63 -2.97 5.03 -23.35
CA THR A 63 -2.95 4.76 -24.80
C THR A 63 -2.39 5.96 -25.56
N GLU A 64 -2.81 7.18 -25.22
CA GLU A 64 -2.27 8.41 -25.81
C GLU A 64 -0.75 8.54 -25.56
N GLN A 65 -0.30 8.24 -24.33
CA GLN A 65 1.12 8.29 -24.01
C GLN A 65 1.93 7.19 -24.71
N ALA A 66 1.37 5.97 -24.79
CA ALA A 66 2.01 4.85 -25.49
C ALA A 66 2.23 5.16 -27.00
N GLY A 67 1.33 5.93 -27.59
CA GLY A 67 1.46 6.41 -28.97
C GLY A 67 2.53 7.51 -29.17
N LYS A 68 3.09 8.08 -28.10
CA LYS A 68 4.14 9.12 -28.14
C LYS A 68 5.52 8.54 -27.81
N ILE A 69 5.73 8.16 -26.54
CA ILE A 69 7.00 7.60 -26.04
C ILE A 69 6.67 6.63 -24.92
N GLN A 70 7.06 5.36 -25.09
CA GLN A 70 6.91 4.33 -24.06
C GLN A 70 8.06 4.30 -23.06
N HIS A 71 9.29 4.62 -23.49
CA HIS A 71 10.48 4.65 -22.63
C HIS A 71 11.59 5.47 -23.30
N MET A 72 12.36 6.24 -22.52
CA MET A 72 13.46 7.05 -23.03
C MET A 72 14.66 7.15 -22.06
N SER A 73 14.79 6.28 -21.07
CA SER A 73 15.84 6.37 -20.04
C SER A 73 15.76 7.66 -19.19
N ASN A 74 16.28 7.61 -17.99
CA ASN A 74 16.44 8.78 -17.10
C ASN A 74 17.64 9.69 -17.47
N LEU A 75 18.28 9.42 -18.60
CA LEU A 75 19.28 10.32 -19.19
C LEU A 75 18.64 11.50 -19.93
N TYR A 76 17.35 11.44 -20.22
CA TYR A 76 16.59 12.48 -20.94
C TYR A 76 15.35 12.89 -20.17
N TYR A 77 14.90 14.11 -20.36
CA TYR A 77 13.68 14.62 -19.74
C TYR A 77 12.45 14.13 -20.51
N THR A 78 11.42 13.73 -19.79
CA THR A 78 10.10 13.43 -20.34
C THR A 78 9.04 14.22 -19.56
N GLU A 79 8.09 14.83 -20.28
CA GLU A 79 7.06 15.68 -19.68
C GLU A 79 6.23 14.94 -18.60
N PRO A 80 5.72 13.70 -18.83
CA PRO A 80 4.91 13.02 -17.83
C PRO A 80 5.64 12.79 -16.50
N CYS A 81 6.93 12.46 -16.55
CA CYS A 81 7.74 12.24 -15.36
C CYS A 81 7.88 13.51 -14.52
N VAL A 82 8.24 14.64 -15.14
CA VAL A 82 8.41 15.93 -14.45
C VAL A 82 7.07 16.44 -13.91
N LYS A 83 6.00 16.34 -14.70
CA LYS A 83 4.66 16.76 -14.30
C LYS A 83 4.13 15.95 -13.10
N LEU A 84 4.31 14.64 -13.11
CA LEU A 84 3.92 13.79 -11.98
C LEU A 84 4.71 14.15 -10.72
N ALA A 85 6.04 14.36 -10.84
CA ALA A 85 6.88 14.77 -9.72
C ALA A 85 6.39 16.08 -9.10
N GLN A 86 6.11 17.09 -9.94
CA GLN A 86 5.56 18.36 -9.48
C GLN A 86 4.22 18.16 -8.77
N MET A 87 3.27 17.44 -9.37
CA MET A 87 1.95 17.20 -8.77
C MET A 87 2.03 16.51 -7.41
N LEU A 88 2.90 15.52 -7.27
CA LEU A 88 3.13 14.83 -5.99
C LEU A 88 3.73 15.78 -4.96
N CYS A 89 4.80 16.50 -5.31
CA CYS A 89 5.46 17.44 -4.40
C CYS A 89 4.49 18.53 -3.91
N ASP A 90 3.76 19.17 -4.83
CA ASP A 90 2.84 20.27 -4.50
C ASP A 90 1.69 19.80 -3.58
N ARG A 91 1.12 18.63 -3.87
CA ARG A 91 -0.02 18.09 -3.10
C ARG A 91 0.36 17.50 -1.74
N MET A 92 1.60 17.07 -1.57
CA MET A 92 2.08 16.46 -0.33
C MET A 92 2.94 17.41 0.51
N GLY A 93 3.30 18.58 0.01
CA GLY A 93 4.26 19.47 0.65
C GLY A 93 5.71 18.96 0.63
N MET A 94 5.98 17.94 -0.19
CA MET A 94 7.32 17.39 -0.41
C MET A 94 8.12 18.21 -1.43
N LYS A 95 9.41 17.92 -1.59
CA LYS A 95 10.30 18.75 -2.41
C LYS A 95 10.87 18.04 -3.62
N LYS A 96 11.17 16.76 -3.50
CA LYS A 96 11.71 15.94 -4.60
C LYS A 96 11.11 14.54 -4.59
N VAL A 97 11.15 13.89 -5.75
CA VAL A 97 10.68 12.51 -5.95
C VAL A 97 11.77 11.71 -6.67
N PHE A 98 12.00 10.49 -6.20
CA PHE A 98 12.64 9.44 -6.98
C PHE A 98 11.58 8.44 -7.42
N PHE A 99 11.53 8.09 -8.71
CA PHE A 99 10.62 7.10 -9.24
C PHE A 99 11.28 5.72 -9.38
N SER A 100 10.52 4.68 -9.04
CA SER A 100 10.86 3.27 -9.16
C SER A 100 9.68 2.48 -9.78
N ASN A 101 9.68 1.15 -9.71
CA ASN A 101 8.66 0.32 -10.37
C ASN A 101 7.73 -0.40 -9.39
N SER A 102 8.05 -0.39 -8.12
CA SER A 102 7.33 -1.12 -7.09
C SER A 102 7.43 -0.45 -5.71
N GLY A 103 6.57 -0.87 -4.78
CA GLY A 103 6.66 -0.43 -3.39
C GLY A 103 7.95 -0.90 -2.71
N ALA A 104 8.42 -2.12 -3.02
CA ALA A 104 9.69 -2.61 -2.47
C ALA A 104 10.87 -1.74 -2.92
N GLU A 105 10.95 -1.37 -4.22
CA GLU A 105 11.99 -0.48 -4.72
C GLU A 105 11.89 0.94 -4.13
N ALA A 106 10.66 1.45 -3.92
CA ALA A 106 10.46 2.74 -3.25
C ALA A 106 10.97 2.69 -1.79
N ASN A 107 10.73 1.59 -1.09
CA ASN A 107 11.23 1.37 0.27
C ASN A 107 12.75 1.16 0.31
N GLU A 108 13.34 0.46 -0.65
CA GLU A 108 14.81 0.38 -0.81
C GLU A 108 15.43 1.77 -0.95
N CYS A 109 14.81 2.64 -1.76
CA CYS A 109 15.25 4.02 -1.93
C CYS A 109 15.14 4.81 -0.60
N ALA A 110 14.03 4.67 0.12
CA ALA A 110 13.81 5.33 1.41
C ALA A 110 14.85 4.88 2.46
N ILE A 111 15.11 3.58 2.57
CA ILE A 111 16.12 2.99 3.46
C ILE A 111 17.52 3.50 3.12
N LYS A 112 17.90 3.49 1.83
CA LYS A 112 19.20 4.00 1.37
C LYS A 112 19.36 5.48 1.66
N ALA A 113 18.33 6.29 1.40
CA ALA A 113 18.36 7.73 1.69
C ALA A 113 18.50 8.01 3.19
N ALA A 114 17.78 7.27 4.03
CA ALA A 114 17.89 7.44 5.48
C ALA A 114 19.28 7.07 6.00
N ARG A 115 19.85 5.96 5.57
CA ARG A 115 21.21 5.56 5.94
C ARG A 115 22.26 6.55 5.47
N LYS A 116 22.12 7.07 4.23
CA LYS A 116 23.04 8.07 3.69
C LYS A 116 22.97 9.40 4.46
N TYR A 117 21.75 9.88 4.75
CA TYR A 117 21.53 11.08 5.57
C TYR A 117 22.21 10.93 6.93
N ALA A 118 21.93 9.84 7.63
CA ALA A 118 22.48 9.62 8.97
C ALA A 118 24.00 9.46 8.96
N ALA A 119 24.56 8.77 7.97
CA ALA A 119 26.01 8.63 7.83
C ALA A 119 26.71 10.00 7.62
N GLU A 120 26.10 10.89 6.82
CA GLU A 120 26.63 12.24 6.57
C GLU A 120 26.49 13.18 7.79
N LYS A 121 25.43 13.03 8.57
CA LYS A 121 25.13 13.91 9.71
C LYS A 121 25.68 13.42 11.04
N HIS A 122 25.65 12.11 11.26
CA HIS A 122 25.89 11.49 12.57
C HIS A 122 27.04 10.48 12.58
N GLY A 123 27.58 10.13 11.40
CA GLY A 123 28.67 9.16 11.24
C GLY A 123 28.18 7.80 10.75
N ALA A 124 29.12 7.03 10.15
CA ALA A 124 28.83 5.80 9.42
C ALA A 124 28.23 4.66 10.28
N ASP A 125 28.35 4.73 11.58
CA ASP A 125 27.76 3.78 12.54
C ASP A 125 26.28 4.09 12.89
N CYS A 126 25.72 5.22 12.39
CA CYS A 126 24.33 5.60 12.54
C CYS A 126 23.51 5.05 11.35
N TYR A 127 23.22 3.76 11.32
CA TYR A 127 22.54 3.11 10.19
C TYR A 127 21.30 2.28 10.58
N ASN A 128 21.02 2.13 11.88
CA ASN A 128 19.88 1.36 12.33
C ASN A 128 18.56 2.03 11.92
N ILE A 129 17.61 1.21 11.50
CA ILE A 129 16.25 1.63 11.20
C ILE A 129 15.31 0.85 12.11
N VAL A 130 14.50 1.56 12.88
CA VAL A 130 13.46 0.94 13.70
C VAL A 130 12.24 0.72 12.84
N THR A 131 11.73 -0.51 12.83
CA THR A 131 10.47 -0.90 12.19
C THR A 131 9.53 -1.52 13.21
N LEU A 132 8.25 -1.63 12.86
CA LEU A 132 7.26 -2.17 13.76
C LEU A 132 7.04 -3.67 13.53
N LYS A 133 6.81 -4.44 14.58
CA LYS A 133 6.35 -5.81 14.46
C LYS A 133 5.03 -5.85 13.68
N ASN A 134 4.82 -6.90 12.93
CA ASN A 134 3.70 -7.08 12.00
C ASN A 134 3.70 -6.14 10.79
N SER A 135 4.72 -5.29 10.59
CA SER A 135 4.86 -4.48 9.38
C SER A 135 5.14 -5.32 8.13
N PHE A 136 4.91 -4.73 6.95
CA PHE A 136 5.27 -5.32 5.67
C PHE A 136 5.82 -4.23 4.74
N HIS A 137 7.10 -4.31 4.40
CA HIS A 137 7.78 -3.28 3.59
C HIS A 137 8.28 -3.78 2.24
N GLY A 138 8.17 -5.07 1.95
CA GLY A 138 8.52 -5.66 0.65
C GLY A 138 9.16 -7.04 0.71
N ARG A 139 9.61 -7.53 -0.46
CA ARG A 139 10.17 -8.88 -0.66
C ARG A 139 11.61 -8.85 -1.21
N THR A 140 12.23 -7.69 -1.41
CA THR A 140 13.67 -7.60 -1.69
C THR A 140 14.46 -7.89 -0.41
N ILE A 141 15.73 -8.24 -0.52
CA ILE A 141 16.52 -8.68 0.65
C ILE A 141 16.50 -7.64 1.78
N THR A 142 16.63 -6.34 1.46
CA THR A 142 16.63 -5.29 2.50
C THR A 142 15.22 -4.97 3.00
N THR A 143 14.23 -4.86 2.13
CA THR A 143 12.84 -4.61 2.56
C THR A 143 12.24 -5.81 3.28
N LEU A 144 12.72 -7.04 2.97
CA LEU A 144 12.39 -8.24 3.73
C LEU A 144 12.92 -8.12 5.16
N ALA A 145 14.18 -7.68 5.32
CA ALA A 145 14.76 -7.42 6.64
C ALA A 145 14.06 -6.29 7.39
N ALA A 146 13.50 -5.29 6.69
CA ALA A 146 12.68 -4.24 7.30
C ALA A 146 11.28 -4.72 7.74
N THR A 147 10.76 -5.80 7.13
CA THR A 147 9.45 -6.37 7.43
C THR A 147 9.45 -7.07 8.80
N GLY A 148 8.61 -6.60 9.72
CA GLY A 148 8.57 -7.08 11.12
C GLY A 148 7.77 -8.38 11.31
N GLN A 149 7.96 -9.40 10.45
CA GLN A 149 7.24 -10.68 10.49
C GLN A 149 8.20 -11.85 10.24
N ASP A 150 8.53 -12.60 11.27
CA ASP A 150 9.50 -13.71 11.25
C ASP A 150 9.16 -14.79 10.22
N VAL A 151 7.88 -14.98 9.90
CA VAL A 151 7.43 -15.96 8.91
C VAL A 151 8.04 -15.73 7.53
N PHE A 152 8.39 -14.49 7.20
CA PHE A 152 9.03 -14.15 5.93
C PHE A 152 10.55 -14.24 5.96
N HIS A 153 11.18 -14.32 7.15
CA HIS A 153 12.63 -14.27 7.31
C HIS A 153 13.30 -15.64 7.25
N LYS A 154 12.64 -16.68 7.76
CA LYS A 154 13.21 -17.98 8.11
C LYS A 154 14.03 -18.67 7.00
N ASP A 155 13.64 -18.47 5.74
CA ASP A 155 14.24 -19.14 4.59
C ASP A 155 15.28 -18.28 3.83
N PHE A 156 15.53 -17.02 4.32
CA PHE A 156 16.37 -16.04 3.62
C PHE A 156 17.46 -15.41 4.48
N LEU A 157 18.02 -16.23 5.39
CA LEU A 157 19.15 -15.83 6.25
C LEU A 157 20.49 -15.87 5.48
N PRO A 158 21.46 -14.97 5.80
CA PRO A 158 21.35 -13.89 6.79
C PRO A 158 20.55 -12.70 6.28
N LEU A 159 19.81 -12.04 7.17
CA LEU A 159 19.11 -10.79 6.85
C LEU A 159 20.09 -9.61 6.72
N THR A 160 19.71 -8.58 5.99
CA THR A 160 20.42 -7.30 5.99
C THR A 160 20.41 -6.72 7.41
N GLU A 161 21.59 -6.38 7.93
CA GLU A 161 21.76 -5.82 9.28
C GLU A 161 21.18 -4.41 9.43
N GLY A 162 20.96 -4.01 10.68
CA GLY A 162 20.56 -2.66 11.07
C GLY A 162 19.04 -2.45 11.09
N PHE A 163 18.25 -3.48 11.36
CA PHE A 163 16.81 -3.34 11.62
C PHE A 163 16.50 -3.76 13.06
N ILE A 164 15.71 -2.92 13.75
CA ILE A 164 15.28 -3.16 15.14
C ILE A 164 13.74 -3.16 15.14
N TYR A 165 13.13 -4.24 15.66
CA TYR A 165 11.67 -4.39 15.65
C TYR A 165 11.08 -4.03 17.01
N VAL A 166 10.06 -3.14 17.00
CA VAL A 166 9.35 -2.68 18.21
C VAL A 166 7.85 -2.97 18.05
N GLU A 167 7.17 -3.26 19.17
CA GLU A 167 5.72 -3.39 19.15
C GLU A 167 5.05 -2.08 18.71
N PRO A 168 3.99 -2.12 17.87
CA PRO A 168 3.22 -0.94 17.53
C PRO A 168 2.51 -0.35 18.76
N ASN A 169 2.32 0.97 18.78
CA ASN A 169 1.65 1.72 19.84
C ASN A 169 2.34 1.67 21.23
N ASP A 170 3.60 1.27 21.29
CA ASP A 170 4.42 1.26 22.50
C ASP A 170 5.45 2.41 22.45
N ILE A 171 5.02 3.61 22.90
CA ILE A 171 5.85 4.81 22.82
C ILE A 171 7.06 4.75 23.77
N GLU A 172 6.89 4.13 24.95
CA GLU A 172 7.99 4.02 25.92
C GLU A 172 9.10 3.11 25.40
N LYS A 173 8.68 1.98 24.79
CA LYS A 173 9.61 1.02 24.22
C LYS A 173 10.40 1.59 23.05
N ILE A 174 9.71 2.28 22.12
CA ILE A 174 10.39 2.86 20.95
C ILE A 174 11.32 4.00 21.38
N GLU A 175 10.90 4.85 22.31
CA GLU A 175 11.75 5.93 22.83
C GLU A 175 13.02 5.38 23.49
N LYS A 176 12.92 4.31 24.29
CA LYS A 176 14.05 3.60 24.87
C LYS A 176 15.00 3.06 23.80
N VAL A 177 14.46 2.39 22.76
CA VAL A 177 15.27 1.85 21.65
C VAL A 177 16.00 2.96 20.92
N LEU A 178 15.34 4.09 20.63
CA LEU A 178 15.93 5.25 19.97
C LEU A 178 16.98 5.96 20.84
N PHE A 179 16.91 5.81 22.16
CA PHE A 179 17.91 6.34 23.09
C PHE A 179 19.14 5.44 23.18
N GLU A 180 18.95 4.12 23.23
CA GLU A 180 20.02 3.14 23.42
C GLU A 180 20.80 2.82 22.13
N ASN A 181 20.24 3.17 20.95
CA ASN A 181 20.82 2.82 19.66
C ASN A 181 21.02 4.06 18.78
N ARG A 182 22.04 4.02 17.92
CA ARG A 182 22.25 5.03 16.89
C ARG A 182 21.34 4.73 15.71
N CYS A 183 20.20 5.43 15.64
CA CYS A 183 19.16 5.18 14.66
C CYS A 183 19.14 6.25 13.57
N ALA A 184 19.14 5.81 12.30
CA ALA A 184 18.98 6.66 11.14
C ALA A 184 17.51 7.08 10.92
N ALA A 185 16.58 6.15 11.17
CA ALA A 185 15.16 6.38 10.91
C ALA A 185 14.26 5.47 11.75
N VAL A 186 13.00 5.88 11.86
CA VAL A 186 11.86 5.00 12.13
C VAL A 186 11.06 4.87 10.86
N MET A 187 10.72 3.64 10.45
CA MET A 187 9.91 3.33 9.28
C MET A 187 8.64 2.61 9.69
N LEU A 188 7.48 3.09 9.23
CA LEU A 188 6.17 2.54 9.61
C LEU A 188 5.12 2.65 8.51
N GLU A 189 4.11 1.79 8.60
CA GLU A 189 2.81 1.95 7.95
C GLU A 189 1.85 2.59 8.97
N VAL A 190 1.11 3.64 8.59
CA VAL A 190 0.09 4.24 9.47
C VAL A 190 -1.07 3.27 9.75
N VAL A 191 -1.35 2.38 8.80
CA VAL A 191 -2.21 1.21 8.96
C VAL A 191 -1.44 0.00 8.47
N GLN A 192 -1.11 -0.93 9.34
CA GLN A 192 -0.41 -2.16 8.97
C GLN A 192 -1.30 -3.07 8.13
N GLY A 193 -1.06 -3.12 6.81
CA GLY A 193 -1.92 -3.82 5.87
C GLY A 193 -1.87 -5.33 6.01
N GLU A 194 -0.72 -5.90 5.79
CA GLU A 194 -0.47 -7.34 5.91
C GLU A 194 -0.44 -7.80 7.38
N GLY A 195 -0.28 -6.87 8.31
CA GLY A 195 -0.35 -7.07 9.75
C GLY A 195 -1.76 -7.34 10.32
N GLY A 196 -2.81 -7.37 9.47
CA GLY A 196 -4.20 -7.60 9.89
C GLY A 196 -5.06 -6.33 9.87
N VAL A 197 -4.70 -5.37 9.06
CA VAL A 197 -5.40 -4.07 8.90
C VAL A 197 -5.55 -3.34 10.24
N MET A 198 -4.40 -3.03 10.86
CA MET A 198 -4.31 -2.44 12.19
C MET A 198 -3.84 -0.98 12.10
N PRO A 199 -4.71 0.01 12.32
CA PRO A 199 -4.32 1.40 12.44
C PRO A 199 -3.44 1.63 13.67
N LEU A 200 -2.47 2.53 13.55
CA LEU A 200 -1.70 3.05 14.69
C LEU A 200 -2.47 4.16 15.39
N ASP A 201 -2.23 4.31 16.70
CA ASP A 201 -2.88 5.32 17.50
C ASP A 201 -2.38 6.72 17.17
N LYS A 202 -3.29 7.70 17.19
CA LYS A 202 -2.96 9.09 16.86
C LYS A 202 -1.90 9.67 17.80
N ASP A 203 -2.09 9.48 19.10
CA ASP A 203 -1.18 10.03 20.12
C ASP A 203 0.22 9.39 20.02
N TYR A 204 0.28 8.09 19.69
CA TYR A 204 1.52 7.40 19.40
C TYR A 204 2.25 8.02 18.20
N LEU A 205 1.55 8.18 17.06
CA LEU A 205 2.15 8.75 15.84
C LEU A 205 2.65 10.18 16.04
N GLN A 206 1.88 11.04 16.73
CA GLN A 206 2.27 12.43 17.00
C GLN A 206 3.45 12.50 17.97
N SER A 207 3.47 11.65 19.00
CA SER A 207 4.59 11.56 19.94
C SER A 207 5.85 11.06 19.25
N LEU A 208 5.72 10.03 18.40
CA LEU A 208 6.84 9.49 17.63
C LEU A 208 7.43 10.52 16.68
N GLU A 209 6.59 11.25 15.93
CA GLU A 209 7.08 12.34 15.05
C GLU A 209 7.85 13.40 15.83
N ARG A 210 7.35 13.80 17.00
CA ARG A 210 8.04 14.76 17.88
C ARG A 210 9.39 14.24 18.34
N ILE A 211 9.47 12.99 18.82
CA ILE A 211 10.72 12.36 19.27
C ILE A 211 11.73 12.28 18.11
N CYS A 212 11.30 11.85 16.93
CA CYS A 212 12.14 11.76 15.74
C CYS A 212 12.71 13.13 15.36
N ARG A 213 11.89 14.18 15.36
CA ARG A 213 12.31 15.55 15.06
C ARG A 213 13.30 16.10 16.09
N GLU A 214 13.05 15.91 17.38
CA GLU A 214 13.91 16.39 18.46
C GLU A 214 15.30 15.73 18.46
N ARG A 215 15.39 14.49 17.98
CA ARG A 215 16.64 13.71 17.96
C ARG A 215 17.33 13.66 16.59
N ASP A 216 16.80 14.38 15.61
CA ASP A 216 17.26 14.33 14.20
C ASP A 216 17.27 12.90 13.60
N ILE A 217 16.28 12.07 13.97
CA ILE A 217 16.01 10.76 13.41
C ILE A 217 14.94 10.93 12.32
N LEU A 218 15.12 10.32 11.15
CA LEU A 218 14.14 10.46 10.07
C LEU A 218 12.87 9.65 10.35
N LEU A 219 11.71 10.22 10.03
CA LEU A 219 10.45 9.51 10.01
C LEU A 219 10.12 9.13 8.56
N ILE A 220 9.97 7.81 8.30
CA ILE A 220 9.60 7.25 7.00
C ILE A 220 8.18 6.70 7.12
N CYS A 221 7.24 7.20 6.32
CA CYS A 221 5.92 6.61 6.17
C CYS A 221 5.84 5.77 4.88
N ASP A 222 5.60 4.48 5.06
CA ASP A 222 5.27 3.56 3.97
C ASP A 222 3.78 3.69 3.65
N GLU A 223 3.50 4.41 2.57
CA GLU A 223 2.15 4.67 2.05
C GLU A 223 1.84 3.81 0.81
N VAL A 224 2.56 2.73 0.61
CA VAL A 224 2.40 1.84 -0.55
C VAL A 224 0.98 1.27 -0.61
N GLN A 225 0.39 0.92 0.51
CA GLN A 225 -0.99 0.39 0.54
C GLN A 225 -2.02 1.41 1.05
N THR A 226 -1.63 2.33 1.91
CA THR A 226 -2.50 3.29 2.60
C THR A 226 -2.71 4.60 1.84
N GLY A 227 -1.81 4.92 0.91
CA GLY A 227 -1.82 6.14 0.12
C GLY A 227 -2.86 6.19 -0.99
N ASN A 228 -2.71 7.18 -1.85
CA ASN A 228 -3.50 7.35 -3.07
C ASN A 228 -5.02 7.38 -2.83
N GLY A 229 -5.45 8.06 -1.76
CA GLY A 229 -6.87 8.27 -1.43
C GLY A 229 -7.51 7.16 -0.60
N ARG A 230 -6.82 6.02 -0.38
CA ARG A 230 -7.36 4.82 0.29
C ARG A 230 -7.94 5.10 1.68
N SER A 231 -7.30 5.97 2.45
CA SER A 231 -7.68 6.33 3.82
C SER A 231 -8.71 7.48 3.92
N GLY A 232 -9.21 8.01 2.79
CA GLY A 232 -10.09 9.19 2.77
C GLY A 232 -9.36 10.54 2.85
N LYS A 233 -8.03 10.52 2.87
CA LYS A 233 -7.10 11.61 2.58
C LYS A 233 -6.17 11.16 1.46
N LEU A 234 -5.45 12.08 0.83
CA LEU A 234 -4.53 11.74 -0.26
C LEU A 234 -3.49 10.70 0.20
N TYR A 235 -2.90 10.92 1.36
CA TYR A 235 -2.02 9.97 2.08
C TYR A 235 -2.49 9.81 3.52
N SER A 236 -2.27 8.63 4.10
CA SER A 236 -2.88 8.27 5.39
C SER A 236 -2.32 9.06 6.56
N TYR A 237 -1.03 9.43 6.54
CA TYR A 237 -0.41 10.25 7.59
C TYR A 237 -1.10 11.62 7.76
N MET A 238 -1.75 12.13 6.71
CA MET A 238 -2.49 13.40 6.76
C MET A 238 -3.72 13.35 7.68
N ASN A 239 -4.26 12.15 7.99
CA ASN A 239 -5.35 11.99 8.95
C ASN A 239 -4.90 12.26 10.40
N TYR A 240 -3.60 12.17 10.66
CA TYR A 240 -3.03 12.24 12.00
C TYR A 240 -2.29 13.56 12.27
N GLY A 241 -2.14 14.40 11.24
CA GLY A 241 -1.47 15.70 11.35
C GLY A 241 0.04 15.59 11.60
N ILE A 242 0.66 14.48 11.20
CA ILE A 242 2.11 14.29 11.19
C ILE A 242 2.69 14.62 9.82
N PHE A 243 3.99 14.93 9.77
CA PHE A 243 4.69 15.22 8.53
C PHE A 243 6.01 14.44 8.45
N PRO A 244 6.06 13.32 7.71
CA PRO A 244 7.24 12.48 7.60
C PRO A 244 8.36 13.16 6.77
N ASP A 245 9.61 12.76 7.03
CA ASP A 245 10.78 13.21 6.25
C ASP A 245 10.87 12.54 4.89
N ILE A 246 10.41 11.27 4.81
CA ILE A 246 10.38 10.46 3.58
C ILE A 246 9.04 9.72 3.50
N VAL A 247 8.46 9.67 2.31
CA VAL A 247 7.26 8.88 2.02
C VAL A 247 7.51 7.95 0.85
N SER A 248 7.21 6.68 1.00
CA SER A 248 7.16 5.73 -0.12
C SER A 248 5.73 5.48 -0.56
N THR A 249 5.49 5.35 -1.86
CA THR A 249 4.16 5.05 -2.42
C THR A 249 4.27 4.22 -3.69
N ALA A 250 3.23 3.44 -4.01
CA ALA A 250 3.12 2.63 -5.22
C ALA A 250 1.65 2.19 -5.40
N LYS A 251 1.41 0.93 -5.81
CA LYS A 251 0.07 0.31 -5.95
C LYS A 251 -0.92 1.22 -6.66
N GLY A 252 -1.86 1.83 -5.91
CA GLY A 252 -2.88 2.72 -6.43
C GLY A 252 -2.36 3.98 -7.13
N LEU A 253 -1.07 4.30 -7.02
CA LEU A 253 -0.48 5.48 -7.65
C LEU A 253 -0.69 5.51 -9.17
N ALA A 254 -0.44 4.40 -9.85
CA ALA A 254 -0.55 4.33 -11.31
C ALA A 254 -1.75 3.50 -11.80
N GLY A 255 -2.68 3.10 -10.90
CA GLY A 255 -3.95 2.49 -11.27
C GLY A 255 -3.86 1.13 -11.97
N GLY A 256 -2.77 0.38 -11.77
CA GLY A 256 -2.54 -0.94 -12.38
C GLY A 256 -1.18 -1.08 -13.07
N LEU A 257 -0.51 0.03 -13.39
CA LEU A 257 0.83 0.00 -13.97
C LEU A 257 1.91 -0.03 -12.86
N PRO A 258 3.06 -0.68 -13.13
CA PRO A 258 4.17 -0.76 -12.18
C PRO A 258 4.86 0.61 -12.02
N LEU A 259 4.57 1.29 -10.93
CA LEU A 259 5.19 2.55 -10.55
C LEU A 259 5.31 2.62 -9.02
N GLY A 260 6.50 2.95 -8.54
CA GLY A 260 6.79 3.35 -7.18
C GLY A 260 7.37 4.74 -7.13
N ALA A 261 7.24 5.41 -6.00
CA ALA A 261 7.85 6.71 -5.79
C ALA A 261 8.31 6.86 -4.34
N THR A 262 9.46 7.51 -4.16
CA THR A 262 9.97 7.92 -2.85
C THR A 262 10.07 9.44 -2.84
N LEU A 263 9.35 10.06 -1.93
CA LEU A 263 9.26 11.51 -1.81
C LEU A 263 10.10 11.99 -0.63
N PHE A 264 10.73 13.13 -0.81
CA PHE A 264 11.69 13.71 0.11
C PHE A 264 11.20 15.09 0.60
N SER A 265 11.25 15.31 1.90
CA SER A 265 10.99 16.62 2.54
C SER A 265 12.10 17.61 2.25
N GLU A 266 11.95 18.85 2.74
CA GLU A 266 13.02 19.85 2.68
C GLU A 266 14.34 19.36 3.31
N LYS A 267 14.24 18.55 4.38
CA LYS A 267 15.38 17.99 5.12
C LYS A 267 16.16 16.96 4.31
N THR A 268 15.49 16.19 3.46
CA THR A 268 16.07 15.02 2.78
C THR A 268 16.20 15.17 1.26
N LYS A 269 15.72 16.26 0.67
CA LYS A 269 15.60 16.45 -0.79
C LYS A 269 16.92 16.32 -1.58
N ASP A 270 18.06 16.59 -0.96
CA ASP A 270 19.36 16.60 -1.61
C ASP A 270 20.28 15.45 -1.16
N VAL A 271 19.76 14.51 -0.37
CA VAL A 271 20.53 13.36 0.14
C VAL A 271 21.03 12.46 -1.00
N LEU A 272 20.16 12.18 -1.99
CA LEU A 272 20.56 11.36 -3.15
C LEU A 272 21.12 12.25 -4.24
N THR A 273 22.33 11.93 -4.67
CA THR A 273 23.09 12.63 -5.72
C THR A 273 23.32 11.73 -6.92
N PRO A 274 23.74 12.25 -8.09
CA PRO A 274 24.05 11.43 -9.26
C PRO A 274 24.98 10.26 -8.92
N GLY A 275 24.57 9.04 -9.32
CA GLY A 275 25.29 7.80 -9.06
C GLY A 275 24.98 7.12 -7.73
N SER A 276 24.30 7.78 -6.77
CA SER A 276 23.99 7.17 -5.48
C SER A 276 22.82 6.18 -5.53
N HIS A 277 21.89 6.38 -6.45
CA HIS A 277 20.74 5.48 -6.69
C HIS A 277 20.27 5.61 -8.14
N GLY A 278 19.50 4.62 -8.63
CA GLY A 278 19.01 4.63 -10.01
C GLY A 278 17.96 3.54 -10.28
N SER A 279 17.20 3.72 -11.36
CA SER A 279 16.26 2.74 -11.90
C SER A 279 16.17 2.91 -13.40
N THR A 280 16.23 1.82 -14.16
CA THR A 280 16.09 1.87 -15.62
C THR A 280 14.68 2.30 -16.04
N PHE A 281 13.65 1.74 -15.42
CA PHE A 281 12.25 1.98 -15.77
C PHE A 281 11.53 3.00 -14.87
N GLY A 282 12.16 3.42 -13.77
CA GLY A 282 11.56 4.40 -12.84
C GLY A 282 11.22 5.70 -13.55
N GLY A 283 10.01 6.21 -13.37
CA GLY A 283 9.50 7.37 -14.10
C GLY A 283 9.10 7.08 -15.55
N ASN A 284 8.79 5.81 -15.87
CA ASN A 284 8.31 5.42 -17.19
C ASN A 284 7.16 6.33 -17.65
N PRO A 285 7.23 6.91 -18.88
CA PRO A 285 6.22 7.88 -19.34
C PRO A 285 4.78 7.37 -19.35
N ILE A 286 4.55 6.10 -19.69
CA ILE A 286 3.19 5.51 -19.70
C ILE A 286 2.69 5.37 -18.26
N CYS A 287 3.52 4.87 -17.34
CA CYS A 287 3.17 4.74 -15.93
C CYS A 287 2.90 6.11 -15.30
N CYS A 288 3.72 7.12 -15.63
CA CYS A 288 3.51 8.49 -15.16
C CYS A 288 2.22 9.10 -15.72
N ALA A 289 1.87 8.86 -16.97
CA ALA A 289 0.61 9.33 -17.56
C ALA A 289 -0.62 8.71 -16.86
N GLY A 290 -0.56 7.40 -16.58
CA GLY A 290 -1.56 6.71 -15.77
C GLY A 290 -1.67 7.31 -14.37
N ALA A 291 -0.55 7.57 -13.71
CA ALA A 291 -0.51 8.17 -12.37
C ALA A 291 -1.02 9.62 -12.34
N ILE A 292 -0.72 10.43 -13.35
CA ILE A 292 -1.26 11.78 -13.50
C ILE A 292 -2.79 11.73 -13.59
N ASN A 293 -3.35 10.80 -14.39
CA ASN A 293 -4.79 10.61 -14.48
C ASN A 293 -5.39 10.27 -13.13
N ILE A 294 -4.82 9.28 -12.41
CA ILE A 294 -5.28 8.90 -11.08
C ILE A 294 -5.20 10.08 -10.11
N LEU A 295 -4.04 10.71 -10.01
CA LEU A 295 -3.79 11.77 -9.04
C LEU A 295 -4.67 13.03 -9.30
N SER A 296 -4.93 13.38 -10.54
CA SER A 296 -5.79 14.52 -10.91
C SER A 296 -7.25 14.32 -10.48
N ARG A 297 -7.72 13.08 -10.37
CA ARG A 297 -9.09 12.70 -10.00
C ARG A 297 -9.26 12.44 -8.50
N LEU A 298 -8.17 12.40 -7.74
CA LEU A 298 -8.21 12.30 -6.26
C LEU A 298 -8.47 13.70 -5.65
N ASP A 299 -9.62 14.27 -5.97
CA ASP A 299 -10.11 15.53 -5.42
C ASP A 299 -10.88 15.32 -4.10
N GLU A 300 -11.30 16.42 -3.45
CA GLU A 300 -12.05 16.34 -2.20
C GLU A 300 -13.39 15.62 -2.35
N LYS A 301 -14.04 15.70 -3.52
CA LYS A 301 -15.30 14.99 -3.79
C LYS A 301 -15.06 13.47 -3.78
N THR A 302 -14.00 13.00 -4.41
CA THR A 302 -13.61 11.59 -4.42
C THR A 302 -13.25 11.13 -3.01
N LEU A 303 -12.44 11.91 -2.28
CA LEU A 303 -12.01 11.57 -0.92
C LEU A 303 -13.19 11.58 0.07
N ALA A 304 -14.14 12.50 -0.05
CA ALA A 304 -15.38 12.48 0.72
C ALA A 304 -16.23 11.25 0.40
N GLY A 305 -16.26 10.82 -0.87
CA GLY A 305 -16.89 9.57 -1.28
C GLY A 305 -16.26 8.33 -0.63
N VAL A 306 -14.94 8.32 -0.46
CA VAL A 306 -14.23 7.24 0.27
C VAL A 306 -14.67 7.21 1.73
N ARG A 307 -14.70 8.36 2.41
CA ARG A 307 -15.14 8.45 3.82
C ARG A 307 -16.58 7.96 3.98
N LYS A 308 -17.51 8.39 3.11
CA LYS A 308 -18.91 7.95 3.12
C LYS A 308 -19.05 6.43 2.99
N ARG A 309 -18.31 5.81 2.06
CA ARG A 309 -18.32 4.35 1.88
C ARG A 309 -17.74 3.63 3.08
N SER A 310 -16.67 4.18 3.64
CA SER A 310 -16.06 3.68 4.87
C SER A 310 -17.06 3.69 6.03
N GLU A 311 -17.69 4.83 6.30
CA GLU A 311 -18.70 4.98 7.34
C GLU A 311 -19.83 3.95 7.18
N TYR A 312 -20.32 3.75 5.96
CA TYR A 312 -21.32 2.74 5.65
C TYR A 312 -20.84 1.33 6.02
N ILE A 313 -19.64 0.92 5.58
CA ILE A 313 -19.13 -0.42 5.88
C ILE A 313 -18.96 -0.63 7.39
N PHE A 314 -18.41 0.35 8.10
CA PHE A 314 -18.24 0.28 9.55
C PHE A 314 -19.59 0.21 10.28
N SER A 315 -20.58 1.00 9.86
CA SER A 315 -21.93 0.98 10.49
C SER A 315 -22.65 -0.35 10.28
N GLU A 316 -22.49 -0.98 9.11
CA GLU A 316 -23.15 -2.22 8.78
C GLU A 316 -22.51 -3.48 9.39
N LEU A 317 -21.18 -3.46 9.54
CA LEU A 317 -20.44 -4.64 9.97
C LEU A 317 -20.08 -4.64 11.46
N SER A 318 -19.94 -3.47 12.10
CA SER A 318 -19.62 -3.42 13.53
C SER A 318 -20.78 -3.94 14.39
N GLY A 319 -20.52 -5.00 15.15
CA GLY A 319 -21.51 -5.66 15.98
C GLY A 319 -22.51 -6.54 15.22
N ALA A 320 -22.34 -6.75 13.92
CA ALA A 320 -23.16 -7.69 13.16
C ALA A 320 -22.88 -9.14 13.60
N PRO A 321 -23.89 -10.04 13.54
CA PRO A 321 -23.74 -11.44 13.93
C PRO A 321 -22.56 -12.12 13.19
N GLY A 322 -21.74 -12.87 13.94
CA GLY A 322 -20.56 -13.57 13.40
C GLY A 322 -19.34 -12.68 13.18
N ILE A 323 -19.41 -11.37 13.48
CA ILE A 323 -18.31 -10.41 13.37
C ILE A 323 -17.85 -9.99 14.77
N LYS A 324 -16.58 -10.24 15.09
CA LYS A 324 -15.95 -9.90 16.38
C LYS A 324 -15.41 -8.47 16.42
N GLU A 325 -14.81 -8.02 15.31
CA GLU A 325 -14.15 -6.73 15.21
C GLU A 325 -14.12 -6.24 13.76
N VAL A 326 -14.26 -4.95 13.57
CA VAL A 326 -13.97 -4.27 12.30
C VAL A 326 -12.90 -3.22 12.57
N SER A 327 -11.79 -3.26 11.85
CA SER A 327 -10.65 -2.34 11.99
C SER A 327 -10.26 -1.73 10.66
N GLY A 328 -9.51 -0.64 10.68
CA GLY A 328 -8.99 -0.02 9.46
C GLY A 328 -9.21 1.48 9.39
N LEU A 329 -8.97 2.05 8.21
CA LEU A 329 -9.09 3.48 7.92
C LEU A 329 -9.50 3.68 6.46
N GLY A 330 -10.56 4.46 6.23
CA GLY A 330 -11.10 4.65 4.89
C GLY A 330 -11.57 3.32 4.28
N LEU A 331 -11.18 3.05 3.05
CA LEU A 331 -11.49 1.81 2.34
C LEU A 331 -10.37 0.76 2.43
N MET A 332 -9.67 0.72 3.55
CA MET A 332 -8.76 -0.33 3.95
C MET A 332 -9.30 -0.92 5.25
N ILE A 333 -10.05 -2.04 5.14
CA ILE A 333 -10.89 -2.56 6.23
C ILE A 333 -10.55 -4.02 6.48
N GLY A 334 -10.38 -4.37 7.73
CA GLY A 334 -10.20 -5.73 8.23
C GLY A 334 -11.38 -6.17 9.10
N ILE A 335 -11.90 -7.36 8.86
CA ILE A 335 -13.04 -7.94 9.57
C ILE A 335 -12.56 -9.19 10.27
N LYS A 336 -12.58 -9.19 11.60
CA LYS A 336 -12.35 -10.39 12.41
C LYS A 336 -13.67 -11.11 12.58
N THR A 337 -13.76 -12.33 12.10
CA THR A 337 -14.97 -13.15 12.13
C THR A 337 -14.90 -14.23 13.21
N GLU A 338 -16.05 -14.79 13.61
CA GLU A 338 -16.11 -15.97 14.47
C GLU A 338 -15.61 -17.21 13.74
N LYS A 339 -15.96 -17.36 12.46
CA LYS A 339 -15.47 -18.38 11.54
C LYS A 339 -14.03 -18.09 11.12
N ASP A 340 -13.33 -19.08 10.57
CA ASP A 340 -12.03 -18.88 9.94
C ASP A 340 -12.15 -17.93 8.72
N ALA A 341 -11.23 -16.99 8.61
CA ALA A 341 -11.28 -16.02 7.53
C ALA A 341 -11.21 -16.65 6.12
N SER A 342 -10.50 -17.77 5.97
CA SER A 342 -10.42 -18.48 4.69
C SER A 342 -11.74 -19.14 4.31
N GLU A 343 -12.49 -19.65 5.28
CA GLU A 343 -13.83 -20.18 5.07
C GLU A 343 -14.80 -19.09 4.61
N VAL A 344 -14.81 -17.94 5.30
CA VAL A 344 -15.63 -16.78 4.92
C VAL A 344 -15.28 -16.31 3.50
N ILE A 345 -13.99 -16.18 3.17
CA ILE A 345 -13.53 -15.77 1.84
C ILE A 345 -14.03 -16.74 0.77
N ASN A 346 -13.84 -18.04 0.96
CA ASN A 346 -14.26 -19.05 -0.01
C ASN A 346 -15.78 -19.04 -0.23
N THR A 347 -16.55 -18.79 0.84
CA THR A 347 -18.02 -18.71 0.74
C THR A 347 -18.46 -17.41 0.05
N CYS A 348 -17.79 -16.27 0.33
CA CYS A 348 -18.02 -15.01 -0.39
C CYS A 348 -17.75 -15.17 -1.90
N ILE A 349 -16.65 -15.83 -2.30
CA ILE A 349 -16.32 -16.11 -3.70
C ILE A 349 -17.44 -16.93 -4.36
N LYS A 350 -17.93 -17.99 -3.71
CA LYS A 350 -19.06 -18.77 -4.22
C LYS A 350 -20.31 -17.92 -4.42
N LYS A 351 -20.56 -16.94 -3.56
CA LYS A 351 -21.67 -15.99 -3.62
C LYS A 351 -21.41 -14.75 -4.51
N GLY A 352 -20.28 -14.70 -5.23
CA GLY A 352 -19.99 -13.63 -6.20
C GLY A 352 -19.34 -12.38 -5.60
N VAL A 353 -18.68 -12.47 -4.45
CA VAL A 353 -17.95 -11.36 -3.82
C VAL A 353 -16.49 -11.75 -3.60
N LEU A 354 -15.56 -10.99 -4.20
CA LEU A 354 -14.12 -11.21 -4.05
C LEU A 354 -13.58 -10.38 -2.90
N VAL A 355 -13.12 -11.05 -1.88
CA VAL A 355 -12.43 -10.49 -0.71
C VAL A 355 -11.12 -11.25 -0.48
N ILE A 356 -10.19 -10.68 0.28
CA ILE A 356 -8.87 -11.29 0.51
C ILE A 356 -8.57 -11.42 2.00
N LYS A 357 -7.50 -12.15 2.31
CA LYS A 357 -7.05 -12.38 3.68
C LYS A 357 -5.98 -11.37 4.11
N ALA A 358 -6.00 -10.95 5.38
CA ALA A 358 -4.89 -10.31 6.06
C ALA A 358 -4.74 -10.98 7.43
N LYS A 359 -3.73 -11.82 7.60
CA LYS A 359 -3.59 -12.71 8.77
C LYS A 359 -4.86 -13.53 9.01
N ASP A 360 -5.58 -13.24 10.08
CA ASP A 360 -6.78 -13.92 10.52
C ASP A 360 -8.07 -13.11 10.29
N LYS A 361 -7.97 -12.03 9.49
CA LYS A 361 -9.09 -11.18 9.10
C LYS A 361 -9.42 -11.30 7.62
N VAL A 362 -10.68 -11.11 7.29
CA VAL A 362 -11.15 -10.82 5.93
C VAL A 362 -10.83 -9.36 5.64
N ARG A 363 -10.17 -9.07 4.52
CA ARG A 363 -9.75 -7.71 4.14
C ARG A 363 -10.52 -7.20 2.94
N LEU A 364 -11.02 -5.97 3.07
CA LEU A 364 -11.69 -5.23 2.00
C LEU A 364 -10.82 -4.06 1.54
N LEU A 365 -10.64 -3.96 0.23
CA LEU A 365 -9.90 -2.90 -0.46
C LEU A 365 -10.63 -2.51 -1.76
N PRO A 366 -11.93 -2.18 -1.75
CA PRO A 366 -12.68 -1.91 -2.98
C PRO A 366 -12.10 -0.71 -3.74
N ALA A 367 -12.43 -0.57 -5.02
CA ALA A 367 -12.14 0.65 -5.77
C ALA A 367 -12.74 1.87 -5.04
N LEU A 368 -12.04 3.02 -5.09
CA LEU A 368 -12.43 4.21 -4.32
C LEU A 368 -13.80 4.75 -4.73
N ASN A 369 -14.18 4.53 -5.97
CA ASN A 369 -15.43 4.97 -6.58
C ASN A 369 -16.48 3.86 -6.71
N ILE A 370 -16.31 2.71 -6.03
CA ILE A 370 -17.30 1.62 -6.11
C ILE A 370 -18.72 2.17 -5.93
N PRO A 371 -19.69 1.86 -6.83
CA PRO A 371 -21.07 2.27 -6.67
C PRO A 371 -21.65 1.80 -5.33
N MET A 372 -22.41 2.65 -4.66
CA MET A 372 -23.00 2.32 -3.36
C MET A 372 -23.88 1.07 -3.44
N GLU A 373 -24.65 0.91 -4.50
CA GLU A 373 -25.53 -0.26 -4.70
C GLU A 373 -24.72 -1.58 -4.72
N LEU A 374 -23.59 -1.62 -5.45
CA LEU A 374 -22.73 -2.80 -5.46
C LEU A 374 -22.06 -3.04 -4.09
N LEU A 375 -21.68 -1.96 -3.42
CA LEU A 375 -21.10 -2.04 -2.07
C LEU A 375 -22.11 -2.58 -1.07
N GLU A 376 -23.35 -2.11 -1.10
CA GLU A 376 -24.44 -2.55 -0.24
C GLU A 376 -24.76 -4.03 -0.44
N GLN A 377 -24.86 -4.46 -1.70
CA GLN A 377 -25.05 -5.87 -2.04
C GLN A 377 -23.89 -6.74 -1.51
N ALA A 378 -22.64 -6.35 -1.74
CA ALA A 378 -21.48 -7.10 -1.30
C ALA A 378 -21.35 -7.16 0.23
N VAL A 379 -21.63 -6.06 0.93
CA VAL A 379 -21.67 -6.02 2.40
C VAL A 379 -22.78 -6.91 2.94
N GLY A 380 -23.96 -6.93 2.29
CA GLY A 380 -25.06 -7.83 2.61
C GLY A 380 -24.64 -9.30 2.54
N VAL A 381 -23.93 -9.69 1.47
CA VAL A 381 -23.37 -11.06 1.32
C VAL A 381 -22.39 -11.39 2.44
N ILE A 382 -21.48 -10.46 2.79
CA ILE A 382 -20.52 -10.67 3.87
C ILE A 382 -21.23 -10.89 5.21
N LYS A 383 -22.24 -10.07 5.52
CA LYS A 383 -23.06 -10.22 6.76
C LYS A 383 -23.74 -11.59 6.81
N GLU A 384 -24.38 -11.99 5.71
CA GLU A 384 -25.03 -13.30 5.60
C GLU A 384 -24.03 -14.45 5.86
N VAL A 385 -22.88 -14.43 5.19
CA VAL A 385 -21.83 -15.47 5.32
C VAL A 385 -21.28 -15.53 6.75
N CYS A 386 -21.11 -14.37 7.41
CA CYS A 386 -20.62 -14.32 8.78
C CYS A 386 -21.66 -14.82 9.79
N ALA A 387 -22.95 -14.47 9.60
CA ALA A 387 -24.05 -14.82 10.50
C ALA A 387 -24.49 -16.28 10.43
N ASP A 388 -24.29 -16.93 9.26
CA ASP A 388 -24.72 -18.32 9.02
C ASP A 388 -23.99 -19.26 9.99
N LYS A 389 -24.73 -20.00 10.82
CA LYS A 389 -24.19 -20.94 11.81
C LYS A 389 -24.00 -22.35 11.26
N GLU A 390 -24.47 -22.61 10.04
CA GLU A 390 -24.42 -23.91 9.34
C GLU A 390 -23.75 -23.76 7.95
N ALA A 391 -22.42 -23.80 7.88
CA ALA A 391 -21.70 -23.99 6.63
C ALA A 391 -20.48 -24.89 6.84
#